data_4494b2e46c1a73a2fe986553ab6a3a6a
#
_entry.id   4494b2e46c1a73a2fe986553ab6a3a6a
#
_cell.length_a   1.000
_cell.length_b   1.000
_cell.length_c   1.000
_cell.angle_alpha   90.00
_cell.angle_beta   90.00
_cell.angle_gamma   90.00
#
_symmetry.space_group_name_H-M   'P 1'
#
loop_
_entity.id
_entity.type
_entity.pdbx_description
1 polymer ?
#
loop_
_entity_poly.entity_id
_entity_poly.type
_entity_poly.pdbx_seq_one_letter_code
_entity_poly.pdbx_strand_id
1 'polypeptide(L)'
;MRWKKIFKLDDYTFIFTKFDDEVINKKNSSLDQSKSSNFIICSTVDTSTEYRYAIIEVHENSFDDASNKNIDNKACHEVMHVLMAPYANISWKLLQELPSQERKVYKKWRKSEEEEFTSRLADIICSLKKTQRSK
;
A
#
# COMPACT_ATOMS: atom_id res chain seq x y z
N MET A 1 0.01 -0.91 17.42
CA MET A 1 0.47 -1.41 16.12
C MET A 1 1.99 -1.30 16.04
N ARG A 2 2.68 -2.45 15.82
CA ARG A 2 4.15 -2.55 15.90
C ARG A 2 4.87 -1.71 14.84
N TRP A 3 4.45 -1.82 13.58
CA TRP A 3 5.09 -1.12 12.45
C TRP A 3 4.93 0.39 12.51
N LYS A 4 3.83 0.89 13.03
CA LYS A 4 3.63 2.31 13.32
C LYS A 4 4.76 2.89 14.18
N LYS A 5 5.13 2.21 15.27
CA LYS A 5 6.22 2.61 16.17
C LYS A 5 7.59 2.51 15.51
N ILE A 6 7.84 1.45 14.71
CA ILE A 6 9.13 1.26 14.02
C ILE A 6 9.38 2.37 13.01
N PHE A 7 8.36 2.79 12.28
CA PHE A 7 8.45 3.86 11.29
C PHE A 7 8.24 5.26 11.87
N LYS A 8 8.12 5.37 13.20
CA LYS A 8 7.92 6.65 13.90
C LYS A 8 6.73 7.46 13.37
N LEU A 9 5.62 6.76 13.10
CA LEU A 9 4.36 7.33 12.64
C LEU A 9 3.38 7.53 13.82
N ASP A 10 3.89 7.85 15.00
CA ASP A 10 3.07 7.95 16.22
C ASP A 10 2.06 9.09 16.15
N ASP A 11 2.30 10.07 15.33
CA ASP A 11 1.43 11.20 15.02
C ASP A 11 0.32 10.89 13.99
N TYR A 12 0.35 9.71 13.34
CA TYR A 12 -0.70 9.28 12.44
C TYR A 12 -1.81 8.52 13.17
N THR A 13 -3.04 8.79 12.81
CA THR A 13 -4.21 7.97 13.18
C THR A 13 -4.43 6.89 12.13
N PHE A 14 -4.44 5.63 12.53
CA PHE A 14 -4.69 4.48 11.65
C PHE A 14 -6.13 4.00 11.83
N ILE A 15 -6.87 3.94 10.75
CA ILE A 15 -8.24 3.43 10.66
C ILE A 15 -8.20 2.15 9.83
N PHE A 16 -8.73 1.06 10.38
CA PHE A 16 -8.81 -0.23 9.70
C PHE A 16 -10.25 -0.50 9.33
N THR A 17 -10.48 -0.78 8.06
CA THR A 17 -11.78 -1.18 7.52
C THR A 17 -11.66 -2.50 6.77
N LYS A 18 -12.77 -3.22 6.65
CA LYS A 18 -12.87 -4.42 5.86
C LYS A 18 -13.66 -4.15 4.59
N PHE A 19 -13.35 -4.85 3.52
CA PHE A 19 -14.16 -4.88 2.32
C PHE A 19 -14.35 -6.32 1.81
N ASP A 20 -15.42 -6.54 1.08
CA ASP A 20 -15.83 -7.81 0.52
C ASP A 20 -15.60 -7.91 -1.01
N ASP A 21 -15.98 -9.05 -1.59
CA ASP A 21 -15.82 -9.30 -3.03
C ASP A 21 -16.64 -8.35 -3.92
N GLU A 22 -17.75 -7.79 -3.44
CA GLU A 22 -18.55 -6.84 -4.22
C GLU A 22 -17.77 -5.53 -4.47
N VAL A 23 -17.02 -5.09 -3.48
CA VAL A 23 -16.17 -3.89 -3.60
C VAL A 23 -15.01 -4.14 -4.54
N ILE A 24 -14.43 -5.36 -4.55
CA ILE A 24 -13.37 -5.75 -5.51
C ILE A 24 -13.88 -5.66 -6.94
N ASN A 25 -15.06 -6.20 -7.21
CA ASN A 25 -15.65 -6.18 -8.54
C ASN A 25 -15.91 -4.76 -9.06
N LYS A 26 -16.32 -3.84 -8.18
CA LYS A 26 -16.46 -2.42 -8.51
C LYS A 26 -15.11 -1.73 -8.74
N LYS A 27 -14.10 -2.03 -7.93
CA LYS A 27 -12.72 -1.47 -8.10
C LYS A 27 -12.05 -2.01 -9.36
N ASN A 28 -12.27 -3.28 -9.71
CA ASN A 28 -11.70 -3.91 -10.92
C ASN A 28 -12.39 -3.46 -12.21
N SER A 29 -13.68 -3.14 -12.18
CA SER A 29 -14.41 -2.62 -13.36
C SER A 29 -13.97 -1.20 -13.76
N SER A 30 -13.31 -0.47 -12.88
CA SER A 30 -12.73 0.84 -13.15
C SER A 30 -11.26 0.79 -13.65
N LEU A 31 -10.64 -0.40 -13.62
CA LEU A 31 -9.29 -0.64 -14.12
C LEU A 31 -9.40 -1.30 -15.50
N ASP A 32 -8.76 -0.71 -16.50
CA ASP A 32 -8.71 -1.20 -17.89
C ASP A 32 -8.59 -2.74 -17.97
N GLN A 33 -9.55 -3.38 -18.62
CA GLN A 33 -9.70 -4.84 -18.79
C GLN A 33 -8.60 -5.53 -19.62
N SER A 34 -7.43 -4.96 -19.81
CA SER A 34 -6.42 -5.46 -20.73
C SER A 34 -5.40 -6.45 -20.15
N LYS A 35 -5.54 -6.90 -18.91
CA LYS A 35 -4.71 -7.98 -18.36
C LYS A 35 -5.54 -8.92 -17.49
N SER A 36 -5.80 -10.12 -18.01
CA SER A 36 -6.26 -11.29 -17.29
C SER A 36 -5.15 -11.79 -16.33
N SER A 37 -4.82 -11.04 -15.32
CA SER A 37 -4.15 -11.57 -14.15
C SER A 37 -5.16 -11.55 -13.03
N ASN A 38 -5.42 -12.68 -12.40
CA ASN A 38 -6.19 -12.81 -11.16
C ASN A 38 -5.45 -12.04 -10.04
N PHE A 39 -5.41 -10.72 -10.15
CA PHE A 39 -4.79 -9.86 -9.16
C PHE A 39 -5.82 -9.64 -8.07
N ILE A 40 -5.73 -10.44 -7.02
CA ILE A 40 -6.54 -10.27 -5.82
C ILE A 40 -5.96 -9.08 -5.06
N ILE A 41 -6.73 -7.99 -4.99
CA ILE A 41 -6.40 -6.85 -4.12
C ILE A 41 -6.63 -7.30 -2.69
N CYS A 42 -5.56 -7.59 -1.96
CA CYS A 42 -5.63 -8.01 -0.56
C CYS A 42 -5.84 -6.85 0.41
N SER A 43 -5.37 -5.66 0.05
CA SER A 43 -5.44 -4.45 0.88
C SER A 43 -5.27 -3.20 0.02
N THR A 44 -5.77 -2.07 0.53
CA THR A 44 -5.52 -0.74 -0.04
C THR A 44 -5.23 0.24 1.09
N VAL A 45 -4.40 1.25 0.79
CA VAL A 45 -4.09 2.33 1.73
C VAL A 45 -4.47 3.66 1.14
N ASP A 46 -5.26 4.41 1.87
CA ASP A 46 -5.54 5.83 1.61
C ASP A 46 -4.94 6.67 2.74
N THR A 47 -4.16 7.68 2.39
CA THR A 47 -3.41 8.46 3.37
C THR A 47 -3.62 9.95 3.18
N SER A 48 -4.04 10.62 4.23
CA SER A 48 -4.01 12.08 4.31
C SER A 48 -2.78 12.52 5.09
N THR A 49 -1.82 13.12 4.40
CA THR A 49 -0.59 13.65 5.03
C THR A 49 -0.83 14.94 5.78
N GLU A 50 -1.82 15.73 5.37
CA GLU A 50 -2.21 16.99 6.00
C GLU A 50 -2.85 16.76 7.37
N TYR A 51 -3.80 15.82 7.44
CA TYR A 51 -4.51 15.48 8.67
C TYR A 51 -3.91 14.30 9.43
N ARG A 52 -2.81 13.74 8.93
CA ARG A 52 -2.06 12.61 9.52
C ARG A 52 -2.94 11.43 9.90
N TYR A 53 -3.77 10.99 8.98
CA TYR A 53 -4.48 9.73 9.11
C TYR A 53 -4.22 8.82 7.91
N ALA A 54 -4.36 7.52 8.14
CA ALA A 54 -4.29 6.49 7.12
C ALA A 54 -5.45 5.51 7.28
N ILE A 55 -6.18 5.27 6.20
CA ILE A 55 -7.22 4.25 6.14
C ILE A 55 -6.60 3.03 5.44
N ILE A 56 -6.53 1.91 6.16
CA ILE A 56 -6.07 0.64 5.61
C ILE A 56 -7.30 -0.25 5.47
N GLU A 57 -7.69 -0.48 4.23
CA GLU A 57 -8.77 -1.38 3.89
C GLU A 57 -8.20 -2.78 3.63
N VAL A 58 -8.77 -3.80 4.26
CA VAL A 58 -8.30 -5.18 4.17
C VAL A 58 -9.43 -6.05 3.64
N HIS A 59 -9.13 -6.88 2.63
CA HIS A 59 -10.10 -7.84 2.13
C HIS A 59 -10.39 -8.91 3.19
N GLU A 60 -11.66 -9.20 3.41
CA GLU A 60 -12.13 -10.01 4.54
C GLU A 60 -11.45 -11.39 4.61
N ASN A 61 -11.29 -12.06 3.48
CA ASN A 61 -10.73 -13.41 3.39
C ASN A 61 -9.22 -13.46 3.09
N SER A 62 -8.53 -12.32 2.97
CA SER A 62 -7.13 -12.27 2.52
C SER A 62 -6.14 -12.89 3.49
N PHE A 63 -6.54 -13.12 4.73
CA PHE A 63 -5.66 -13.57 5.80
C PHE A 63 -6.08 -14.89 6.45
N ASP A 64 -7.19 -15.51 6.02
CA ASP A 64 -7.73 -16.71 6.67
C ASP A 64 -6.73 -17.87 6.69
N ASP A 65 -5.96 -18.05 5.61
CA ASP A 65 -4.91 -19.08 5.50
C ASP A 65 -3.49 -18.53 5.60
N ALA A 66 -3.32 -17.24 5.94
CA ALA A 66 -2.01 -16.62 5.97
C ALA A 66 -1.26 -16.93 7.27
N SER A 67 -0.01 -17.35 7.16
CA SER A 67 0.86 -17.48 8.33
C SER A 67 1.08 -16.11 9.00
N ASN A 68 1.32 -16.11 10.32
CA ASN A 68 1.64 -14.88 11.07
C ASN A 68 2.80 -14.08 10.45
N LYS A 69 3.74 -14.76 9.80
CA LYS A 69 4.85 -14.12 9.07
C LYS A 69 4.36 -13.36 7.84
N ASN A 70 3.44 -13.94 7.08
CA ASN A 70 2.88 -13.29 5.90
C ASN A 70 2.03 -12.09 6.28
N ILE A 71 1.27 -12.19 7.37
CA ILE A 71 0.49 -11.08 7.92
C ILE A 71 1.42 -9.93 8.37
N ASP A 72 2.50 -10.23 9.07
CA ASP A 72 3.47 -9.22 9.53
C ASP A 72 4.17 -8.52 8.34
N ASN A 73 4.54 -9.26 7.30
CA ASN A 73 5.15 -8.70 6.09
C ASN A 73 4.15 -7.80 5.33
N LYS A 74 2.90 -8.23 5.17
CA LYS A 74 1.85 -7.41 4.56
C LYS A 74 1.58 -6.15 5.38
N ALA A 75 1.48 -6.26 6.69
CA ALA A 75 1.32 -5.10 7.57
C ALA A 75 2.50 -4.12 7.47
N CYS A 76 3.73 -4.61 7.31
CA CYS A 76 4.90 -3.79 7.03
C CYS A 76 4.76 -3.04 5.71
N HIS A 77 4.34 -3.73 4.64
CA HIS A 77 4.14 -3.16 3.32
C HIS A 77 3.10 -2.03 3.35
N GLU A 78 1.92 -2.26 3.95
CA GLU A 78 0.87 -1.24 4.02
C GLU A 78 1.29 0.01 4.83
N VAL A 79 2.00 -0.19 5.93
CA VAL A 79 2.51 0.94 6.72
C VAL A 79 3.66 1.67 5.99
N MET A 80 4.39 0.98 5.12
CA MET A 80 5.38 1.61 4.25
C MET A 80 4.74 2.58 3.25
N HIS A 81 3.55 2.27 2.69
CA HIS A 81 2.80 3.23 1.88
C HIS A 81 2.49 4.51 2.64
N VAL A 82 2.14 4.41 3.93
CA VAL A 82 1.90 5.61 4.77
C VAL A 82 3.18 6.44 4.93
N LEU A 83 4.32 5.78 5.15
CA LEU A 83 5.62 6.45 5.24
C LEU A 83 5.98 7.17 3.93
N MET A 84 5.66 6.55 2.79
CA MET A 84 5.96 7.09 1.46
C MET A 84 4.93 8.11 0.96
N ALA A 85 3.79 8.26 1.63
CA ALA A 85 2.69 9.12 1.19
C ALA A 85 3.09 10.58 0.87
N PRO A 86 4.01 11.25 1.59
CA PRO A 86 4.44 12.59 1.23
C PRO A 86 5.04 12.66 -0.18
N TYR A 87 5.86 11.67 -0.56
CA TYR A 87 6.43 11.57 -1.91
C TYR A 87 5.37 11.23 -2.95
N ALA A 88 4.49 10.30 -2.64
CA ALA A 88 3.36 9.94 -3.50
C ALA A 88 2.48 11.16 -3.81
N ASN A 89 2.20 11.99 -2.81
CA ASN A 89 1.41 13.21 -2.97
C ASN A 89 2.11 14.27 -3.83
N ILE A 90 3.42 14.50 -3.63
CA ILE A 90 4.19 15.44 -4.45
C ILE A 90 4.20 14.95 -5.91
N SER A 91 4.52 13.69 -6.14
CA SER A 91 4.53 13.11 -7.49
C SER A 91 3.16 13.17 -8.16
N TRP A 92 2.08 12.97 -7.38
CA TRP A 92 0.72 13.11 -7.87
C TRP A 92 0.39 14.54 -8.29
N LYS A 93 0.75 15.54 -7.48
CA LYS A 93 0.56 16.95 -7.82
C LYS A 93 1.31 17.32 -9.10
N LEU A 94 2.56 16.89 -9.24
CA LEU A 94 3.34 17.11 -10.46
C LEU A 94 2.70 16.48 -11.71
N LEU A 95 2.13 15.28 -11.55
CA LEU A 95 1.40 14.64 -12.66
C LEU A 95 0.17 15.43 -13.13
N GLN A 96 -0.49 16.20 -12.24
CA GLN A 96 -1.65 17.01 -12.64
C GLN A 96 -1.28 18.15 -13.58
N GLU A 97 -0.02 18.61 -13.55
CA GLU A 97 0.48 19.66 -14.45
C GLU A 97 0.78 19.15 -15.87
N LEU A 98 0.83 17.83 -16.09
CA LEU A 98 1.09 17.24 -17.40
C LEU A 98 -0.15 17.23 -18.31
N PRO A 99 0.02 17.28 -19.63
CA PRO A 99 -1.06 17.04 -20.59
C PRO A 99 -1.73 15.68 -20.35
N SER A 100 -3.04 15.60 -20.62
CA SER A 100 -3.86 14.43 -20.28
C SER A 100 -3.34 13.09 -20.84
N GLN A 101 -2.78 13.10 -22.04
CA GLN A 101 -2.22 11.90 -22.69
C GLN A 101 -0.96 11.40 -21.96
N GLU A 102 -0.04 12.31 -21.65
CA GLU A 102 1.18 12.00 -20.92
C GLU A 102 0.87 11.58 -19.48
N ARG A 103 -0.06 12.28 -18.83
CA ARG A 103 -0.51 11.97 -17.46
C ARG A 103 -0.96 10.53 -17.30
N LYS A 104 -1.71 9.98 -18.26
CA LYS A 104 -2.20 8.60 -18.21
C LYS A 104 -1.05 7.59 -18.17
N VAL A 105 -0.03 7.78 -19.00
CA VAL A 105 1.15 6.92 -19.06
C VAL A 105 1.97 7.01 -17.77
N TYR A 106 2.31 8.21 -17.35
CA TYR A 106 3.12 8.44 -16.15
C TYR A 106 2.42 8.00 -14.85
N LYS A 107 1.08 8.15 -14.76
CA LYS A 107 0.30 7.65 -13.63
C LYS A 107 0.45 6.14 -13.45
N LYS A 108 0.38 5.38 -14.55
CA LYS A 108 0.55 3.93 -14.52
C LYS A 108 1.96 3.55 -14.11
N TRP A 109 2.93 4.22 -14.68
CA TRP A 109 4.35 3.99 -14.41
C TRP A 109 4.70 4.27 -12.95
N ARG A 110 4.32 5.45 -12.45
CA ARG A 110 4.51 5.84 -11.07
C ARG A 110 3.94 4.81 -10.10
N LYS A 111 2.70 4.34 -10.34
CA LYS A 111 2.07 3.35 -9.47
C LYS A 111 2.85 2.04 -9.43
N SER A 112 3.32 1.57 -10.58
CA SER A 112 4.13 0.34 -10.66
C SER A 112 5.44 0.46 -9.90
N GLU A 113 6.16 1.58 -10.06
CA GLU A 113 7.42 1.83 -9.37
C GLU A 113 7.24 2.00 -7.86
N GLU A 114 6.17 2.68 -7.44
CA GLU A 114 5.82 2.85 -6.03
C GLU A 114 5.57 1.50 -5.35
N GLU A 115 4.80 0.61 -5.97
CA GLU A 115 4.51 -0.73 -5.45
C GLU A 115 5.78 -1.59 -5.37
N GLU A 116 6.61 -1.57 -6.41
CA GLU A 116 7.86 -2.32 -6.40
C GLU A 116 8.83 -1.82 -5.34
N PHE A 117 9.00 -0.51 -5.24
CA PHE A 117 9.87 0.10 -4.24
C PHE A 117 9.40 -0.19 -2.82
N THR A 118 8.11 -0.04 -2.55
CA THR A 118 7.49 -0.34 -1.26
C THR A 118 7.69 -1.80 -0.87
N SER A 119 7.48 -2.72 -1.80
CA SER A 119 7.67 -4.16 -1.58
C SER A 119 9.13 -4.48 -1.23
N ARG A 120 10.09 -3.97 -1.99
CA ARG A 120 11.52 -4.19 -1.73
C ARG A 120 11.96 -3.65 -0.36
N LEU A 121 11.50 -2.45 0.00
CA LEU A 121 11.81 -1.87 1.31
C LEU A 121 11.20 -2.69 2.45
N ALA A 122 9.95 -3.12 2.32
CA ALA A 122 9.30 -3.96 3.31
C ALA A 122 10.06 -5.28 3.52
N ASP A 123 10.49 -5.93 2.44
CA ASP A 123 11.28 -7.17 2.50
C ASP A 123 12.64 -6.97 3.18
N ILE A 124 13.35 -5.89 2.86
CA ILE A 124 14.64 -5.56 3.51
C ILE A 124 14.44 -5.36 5.01
N ILE A 125 13.46 -4.55 5.41
CA ILE A 125 13.19 -4.25 6.82
C ILE A 125 12.77 -5.50 7.59
N CYS A 126 11.91 -6.33 6.99
CA CYS A 126 11.50 -7.59 7.60
C CYS A 126 12.66 -8.59 7.74
N SER A 127 13.61 -8.62 6.81
CA SER A 127 14.78 -9.48 6.88
C SER A 127 15.81 -9.01 7.93
N LEU A 128 16.11 -7.72 7.99
CA LEU A 128 17.00 -7.13 9.00
C LEU A 128 16.52 -7.44 10.43
N LYS A 129 15.22 -7.41 10.64
CA LYS A 129 14.63 -7.69 11.94
C LYS A 129 14.74 -9.14 12.38
N LYS A 130 14.82 -10.08 11.45
CA LYS A 130 15.07 -11.50 11.79
C LYS A 130 16.48 -11.69 12.30
N THR A 131 17.44 -11.03 11.70
CA THR A 131 18.86 -11.12 12.08
C THR A 131 19.10 -10.59 13.49
N GLN A 132 18.36 -9.57 13.95
CA GLN A 132 18.49 -9.02 15.31
C GLN A 132 17.90 -9.89 16.41
N ARG A 133 16.97 -10.81 16.08
CA ARG A 133 16.36 -11.73 17.06
C ARG A 133 17.15 -13.01 17.27
N SER A 134 18.12 -13.28 16.40
CA SER A 134 18.96 -14.48 16.44
C SER A 134 20.27 -14.25 17.19
N LYS A 135 20.48 -13.07 17.76
CA LYS A 135 21.55 -12.71 18.67
C LYS A 135 21.00 -12.51 20.09
#